data_19bc5426ca647e53aaa059ae93c1ed26
#
_entry.id   19bc5426ca647e53aaa059ae93c1ed26
#
_cell.length_a   1.000
_cell.length_b   1.000
_cell.length_c   1.000
_cell.angle_alpha   90.00
_cell.angle_beta   90.00
_cell.angle_gamma   90.00
#
_symmetry.space_group_name_H-M   'P 1'
#
loop_
_entity.id
_entity.type
_entity.pdbx_description
1 polymer ?
#
loop_
_entity_poly.entity_id
_entity_poly.type
_entity_poly.pdbx_seq_one_letter_code
_entity_poly.pdbx_strand_id
1 'polypeptide(L)'
;MTIHRAAAAGAIFFMLVAPAFAQNLSLRAPQWAQAMLSADVTPTTGGRAMISADGIDPAVRVTIASPNGGVGRVIRYDLRGEQGTLAVRRFTGHPSTGWWLWGGDAPRLTQVTPAQRTEIATLVRNVMSVTGALGGDTEDACGNGERAYIEVSSAGRATSFARNCVAATDAAGRLALRLSELAGSRSEEELARAAVAELLDADRAFNAKAQADGVAAAFSAYAAEDALMLTSSETATGRAGVAARFQNWPEDARLEWIPQTGRVSARGDMGWTWGTSTYTAPDGTRTA
;
A
#
# COMPACT_ATOMS: atom_id res chain seq x y z
N MET A 1 49.43 52.26 -7.02
CA MET A 1 48.06 52.65 -6.61
C MET A 1 47.10 51.84 -7.46
N THR A 2 46.70 50.64 -6.97
CA THR A 2 45.93 49.64 -7.72
C THR A 2 44.59 49.47 -7.02
N ILE A 3 43.51 49.85 -7.71
CA ILE A 3 42.15 49.82 -7.20
C ILE A 3 41.54 48.44 -7.54
N HIS A 4 41.28 47.63 -6.54
CA HIS A 4 40.52 46.41 -6.70
C HIS A 4 39.01 46.71 -6.62
N ARG A 5 38.31 46.46 -7.71
CA ARG A 5 36.86 46.44 -7.75
C ARG A 5 36.37 45.07 -7.29
N ALA A 6 35.68 45.02 -6.17
CA ALA A 6 34.95 43.85 -5.71
C ALA A 6 33.61 43.82 -6.46
N ALA A 7 33.38 42.73 -7.20
CA ALA A 7 32.08 42.42 -7.79
C ALA A 7 31.20 41.69 -6.75
N ALA A 8 30.13 42.34 -6.30
CA ALA A 8 29.13 41.72 -5.47
C ALA A 8 28.23 40.83 -6.37
N ALA A 9 28.32 39.53 -6.22
CA ALA A 9 27.39 38.57 -6.82
C ALA A 9 26.11 38.55 -5.97
N GLY A 10 25.06 39.21 -6.44
CA GLY A 10 23.73 39.10 -5.84
C GLY A 10 23.12 37.74 -6.16
N ALA A 11 23.02 36.87 -5.14
CA ALA A 11 22.23 35.66 -5.22
C ALA A 11 20.75 36.03 -5.22
N ILE A 12 20.08 35.89 -6.36
CA ILE A 12 18.62 36.00 -6.46
C ILE A 12 18.06 34.67 -5.92
N PHE A 13 17.57 34.71 -4.68
CA PHE A 13 16.77 33.64 -4.11
C PHE A 13 15.38 33.68 -4.78
N PHE A 14 15.14 32.81 -5.74
CA PHE A 14 13.77 32.49 -6.14
C PHE A 14 13.13 31.67 -5.02
N MET A 15 12.43 32.32 -4.10
CA MET A 15 11.45 31.64 -3.28
C MET A 15 10.33 31.17 -4.21
N LEU A 16 10.33 29.87 -4.53
CA LEU A 16 9.16 29.20 -5.07
C LEU A 16 8.07 29.25 -4.00
N VAL A 17 7.22 30.27 -4.09
CA VAL A 17 5.97 30.33 -3.33
C VAL A 17 5.08 29.25 -3.93
N ALA A 18 5.07 28.05 -3.31
CA ALA A 18 4.06 27.06 -3.60
C ALA A 18 2.69 27.73 -3.45
N PRO A 19 1.76 27.59 -4.40
CA PRO A 19 0.48 28.26 -4.34
C PRO A 19 -0.22 27.86 -3.03
N ALA A 20 -0.55 28.86 -2.22
CA ALA A 20 -1.12 28.71 -0.88
C ALA A 20 -2.42 27.87 -0.85
N PHE A 21 -3.03 27.66 -2.00
CA PHE A 21 -4.24 26.84 -2.16
C PHE A 21 -4.02 25.34 -1.97
N ALA A 22 -2.88 24.80 -2.36
CA ALA A 22 -2.59 23.36 -2.21
C ALA A 22 -2.35 22.96 -0.75
N GLN A 23 -1.86 23.89 0.08
CA GLN A 23 -1.59 23.63 1.50
C GLN A 23 -2.88 23.53 2.34
N ASN A 24 -4.00 24.11 1.87
CA ASN A 24 -5.23 24.19 2.64
C ASN A 24 -6.19 22.99 2.46
N LEU A 25 -6.05 22.18 1.43
CA LEU A 25 -6.99 21.06 1.20
C LEU A 25 -6.87 19.98 2.26
N SER A 26 -5.65 19.59 2.62
CA SER A 26 -5.42 18.58 3.66
C SER A 26 -5.85 19.06 5.05
N LEU A 27 -5.85 20.37 5.31
CA LEU A 27 -6.33 20.94 6.57
C LEU A 27 -7.86 20.88 6.69
N ARG A 28 -8.58 20.72 5.58
CA ARG A 28 -10.03 20.53 5.54
C ARG A 28 -10.45 19.08 5.62
N ALA A 29 -9.50 18.15 5.55
CA ALA A 29 -9.80 16.74 5.65
C ALA A 29 -10.43 16.42 7.02
N PRO A 30 -11.46 15.54 7.07
CA PRO A 30 -11.97 15.05 8.34
C PRO A 30 -10.87 14.31 9.11
N GLN A 31 -10.96 14.31 10.44
CA GLN A 31 -9.92 13.75 11.32
C GLN A 31 -9.49 12.33 10.94
N TRP A 32 -10.44 11.47 10.55
CA TRP A 32 -10.15 10.11 10.14
C TRP A 32 -9.30 10.04 8.85
N ALA A 33 -9.55 10.92 7.88
CA ALA A 33 -8.77 11.01 6.65
C ALA A 33 -7.40 11.65 6.91
N GLN A 34 -7.31 12.65 7.79
CA GLN A 34 -6.04 13.23 8.21
C GLN A 34 -5.12 12.20 8.85
N ALA A 35 -5.66 11.30 9.67
CA ALA A 35 -4.90 10.21 10.30
C ALA A 35 -4.28 9.27 9.26
N MET A 36 -5.03 8.88 8.22
CA MET A 36 -4.52 8.06 7.11
C MET A 36 -3.48 8.81 6.28
N LEU A 37 -3.76 10.07 5.91
CA LEU A 37 -2.86 10.91 5.13
C LEU A 37 -1.55 11.21 5.87
N SER A 38 -1.59 11.28 7.20
CA SER A 38 -0.41 11.46 8.04
C SER A 38 0.43 10.18 8.17
N ALA A 39 -0.21 9.02 8.12
CA ALA A 39 0.46 7.71 8.10
C ALA A 39 1.07 7.38 6.73
N ASP A 40 0.55 7.98 5.65
CA ASP A 40 1.08 7.82 4.30
C ASP A 40 2.16 8.87 4.03
N VAL A 41 3.41 8.49 4.24
CA VAL A 41 4.58 9.36 4.03
C VAL A 41 5.13 9.29 2.60
N THR A 42 4.52 8.48 1.71
CA THR A 42 5.03 8.34 0.35
C THR A 42 4.76 9.58 -0.51
N PRO A 43 5.76 10.07 -1.26
CA PRO A 43 5.58 11.20 -2.17
C PRO A 43 4.53 10.96 -3.26
N THR A 44 4.28 9.68 -3.58
CA THR A 44 3.42 9.28 -4.70
C THR A 44 1.93 9.29 -4.34
N THR A 45 1.57 8.92 -3.11
CA THR A 45 0.16 8.79 -2.70
C THR A 45 -0.20 9.69 -1.53
N GLY A 46 0.75 9.89 -0.64
CA GLY A 46 0.55 10.56 0.62
C GLY A 46 1.07 11.98 0.63
N GLY A 47 1.29 12.41 1.84
CA GLY A 47 1.71 13.75 2.12
C GLY A 47 0.55 14.69 2.38
N ARG A 48 0.86 15.75 3.08
CA ARG A 48 -0.12 16.71 3.58
C ARG A 48 -0.75 17.61 2.51
N ALA A 49 -0.19 17.63 1.29
CA ALA A 49 -0.68 18.50 0.24
C ALA A 49 -0.86 17.73 -1.06
N MET A 50 -2.04 17.86 -1.67
CA MET A 50 -2.18 17.57 -3.09
C MET A 50 -1.50 18.70 -3.85
N ILE A 51 -0.22 18.52 -4.15
CA ILE A 51 0.51 19.44 -4.98
C ILE A 51 0.28 18.99 -6.42
N SER A 52 -0.28 19.90 -7.24
CA SER A 52 -0.09 19.84 -8.66
C SER A 52 1.41 20.09 -8.89
N ALA A 53 2.21 19.03 -8.97
CA ALA A 53 3.60 19.14 -9.38
C ALA A 53 3.63 19.56 -10.85
N ASP A 54 4.67 20.25 -11.26
CA ASP A 54 4.84 20.70 -12.64
C ASP A 54 4.58 19.57 -13.64
N GLY A 55 3.66 19.79 -14.55
CA GLY A 55 3.25 18.84 -15.59
C GLY A 55 2.27 17.76 -15.16
N ILE A 56 1.67 17.84 -13.97
CA ILE A 56 0.56 16.97 -13.55
C ILE A 56 -0.75 17.74 -13.59
N ASP A 57 -1.65 17.38 -14.50
CA ASP A 57 -3.00 17.95 -14.60
C ASP A 57 -3.94 17.00 -15.37
N PRO A 58 -5.00 16.48 -14.76
CA PRO A 58 -5.40 16.63 -13.38
C PRO A 58 -4.63 15.72 -12.39
N ALA A 59 -4.71 16.09 -11.11
CA ALA A 59 -4.37 15.24 -9.99
C ALA A 59 -5.63 15.01 -9.13
N VAL A 60 -5.85 13.75 -8.74
CA VAL A 60 -6.96 13.37 -7.87
C VAL A 60 -6.43 12.47 -6.75
N ARG A 61 -6.88 12.72 -5.52
CA ARG A 61 -6.61 11.83 -4.39
C ARG A 61 -7.93 11.47 -3.71
N VAL A 62 -8.14 10.18 -3.49
CA VAL A 62 -9.30 9.65 -2.80
C VAL A 62 -8.81 8.84 -1.61
N THR A 63 -9.20 9.28 -0.42
CA THR A 63 -8.97 8.54 0.83
C THR A 63 -10.29 7.86 1.20
N ILE A 64 -10.28 6.56 1.38
CA ILE A 64 -11.48 5.77 1.66
C ILE A 64 -11.22 4.92 2.91
N ALA A 65 -12.19 4.92 3.83
CA ALA A 65 -12.14 4.08 5.02
C ALA A 65 -13.56 3.74 5.53
N SER A 66 -13.68 2.58 6.16
CA SER A 66 -14.88 2.23 6.93
C SER A 66 -14.91 3.03 8.23
N PRO A 67 -16.07 3.53 8.67
CA PRO A 67 -16.24 4.15 9.98
C PRO A 67 -15.97 3.18 11.14
N ASN A 68 -16.09 1.88 10.88
CA ASN A 68 -15.89 0.81 11.85
C ASN A 68 -14.46 0.23 11.83
N GLY A 69 -13.54 0.87 11.10
CA GLY A 69 -12.19 0.35 10.93
C GLY A 69 -12.11 -0.76 9.89
N GLY A 70 -10.98 -1.46 9.88
CA GLY A 70 -10.68 -2.49 8.88
C GLY A 70 -9.68 -1.97 7.84
N VAL A 71 -9.95 -2.21 6.56
CA VAL A 71 -9.07 -1.77 5.46
C VAL A 71 -9.46 -0.38 4.97
N GLY A 72 -8.48 0.53 5.00
CA GLY A 72 -8.57 1.82 4.34
C GLY A 72 -7.64 1.89 3.13
N ARG A 73 -7.84 2.88 2.27
CA ARG A 73 -7.01 3.10 1.10
C ARG A 73 -6.87 4.57 0.73
N VAL A 74 -5.68 4.91 0.23
CA VAL A 74 -5.42 6.18 -0.45
C VAL A 74 -5.11 5.85 -1.90
N ILE A 75 -5.90 6.40 -2.80
CA ILE A 75 -5.79 6.22 -4.24
C ILE A 75 -5.42 7.58 -4.81
N ARG A 76 -4.32 7.67 -5.53
CA ARG A 76 -3.92 8.87 -6.24
C ARG A 76 -3.89 8.63 -7.74
N TYR A 77 -4.53 9.48 -8.49
CA TYR A 77 -4.45 9.56 -9.94
C TYR A 77 -3.70 10.82 -10.34
N ASP A 78 -2.65 10.64 -11.12
CA ASP A 78 -1.86 11.72 -11.72
C ASP A 78 -1.85 11.55 -13.23
N LEU A 79 -2.19 12.62 -13.95
CA LEU A 79 -2.02 12.69 -15.40
C LEU A 79 -0.83 13.60 -15.71
N ARG A 80 0.20 13.03 -16.34
CA ARG A 80 1.39 13.74 -16.81
C ARG A 80 1.49 13.61 -18.34
N GLY A 81 1.15 14.68 -19.05
CA GLY A 81 1.00 14.62 -20.50
C GLY A 81 -0.05 13.59 -20.90
N GLU A 82 0.37 12.54 -21.62
CA GLU A 82 -0.51 11.44 -22.00
C GLU A 82 -0.43 10.22 -21.08
N GLN A 83 0.35 10.26 -20.02
CA GLN A 83 0.52 9.14 -19.09
C GLN A 83 -0.32 9.36 -17.85
N GLY A 84 -1.33 8.51 -17.66
CA GLY A 84 -2.13 8.45 -16.45
C GLY A 84 -1.67 7.31 -15.55
N THR A 85 -1.38 7.61 -14.30
CA THR A 85 -0.94 6.63 -13.30
C THR A 85 -1.86 6.64 -12.10
N LEU A 86 -2.28 5.46 -11.65
CA LEU A 86 -2.91 5.23 -10.36
C LEU A 86 -1.89 4.67 -9.39
N ALA A 87 -1.76 5.30 -8.24
CA ALA A 87 -0.97 4.82 -7.12
C ALA A 87 -1.92 4.50 -5.95
N VAL A 88 -1.82 3.30 -5.40
CA VAL A 88 -2.69 2.83 -4.33
C VAL A 88 -1.88 2.43 -3.12
N ARG A 89 -2.23 2.99 -1.97
CA ARG A 89 -1.74 2.58 -0.65
C ARG A 89 -2.91 1.99 0.13
N ARG A 90 -2.64 0.92 0.83
CA ARG A 90 -3.61 0.29 1.71
C ARG A 90 -3.20 0.46 3.15
N PHE A 91 -4.19 0.54 4.01
CA PHE A 91 -4.04 0.68 5.44
C PHE A 91 -4.95 -0.32 6.14
N THR A 92 -4.56 -0.73 7.31
CA THR A 92 -5.44 -1.37 8.27
C THR A 92 -5.48 -0.54 9.53
N GLY A 93 -6.61 -0.51 10.21
CA GLY A 93 -6.72 0.26 11.43
C GLY A 93 -8.15 0.63 11.78
N HIS A 94 -8.26 1.63 12.64
CA HIS A 94 -9.54 2.15 13.08
C HIS A 94 -9.44 3.65 13.29
N PRO A 95 -10.50 4.44 13.03
CA PRO A 95 -10.49 5.90 13.21
C PRO A 95 -10.07 6.37 14.60
N SER A 96 -10.34 5.57 15.65
CA SER A 96 -10.01 5.93 17.05
C SER A 96 -8.63 5.48 17.51
N THR A 97 -8.03 4.45 16.89
CA THR A 97 -6.75 3.86 17.33
C THR A 97 -5.59 4.11 16.37
N GLY A 98 -5.88 4.63 15.19
CA GLY A 98 -4.89 4.94 14.17
C GLY A 98 -4.90 3.98 12.99
N TRP A 99 -4.09 4.31 11.99
CA TRP A 99 -3.94 3.59 10.74
C TRP A 99 -2.50 3.19 10.51
N TRP A 100 -2.28 2.01 9.96
CA TRP A 100 -0.97 1.45 9.65
C TRP A 100 -0.96 0.98 8.20
N LEU A 101 0.17 1.10 7.54
CA LEU A 101 0.36 0.62 6.17
C LEU A 101 0.16 -0.89 6.10
N TRP A 102 -0.53 -1.34 5.06
CA TRP A 102 -0.72 -2.75 4.73
C TRP A 102 0.20 -3.13 3.55
N GLY A 103 0.92 -4.23 3.69
CA GLY A 103 1.65 -4.83 2.56
C GLY A 103 2.92 -4.11 2.13
N GLY A 104 3.62 -3.41 3.07
CA GLY A 104 4.93 -2.81 2.82
C GLY A 104 4.90 -1.35 2.35
N ASP A 105 6.08 -0.80 2.07
CA ASP A 105 6.28 0.64 1.90
C ASP A 105 6.05 1.17 0.47
N ALA A 106 5.98 0.31 -0.53
CA ALA A 106 5.77 0.74 -1.91
C ALA A 106 4.28 0.81 -2.28
N PRO A 107 3.80 1.90 -2.92
CA PRO A 107 2.46 1.94 -3.46
C PRO A 107 2.35 0.99 -4.66
N ARG A 108 1.19 0.38 -4.82
CA ARG A 108 0.88 -0.34 -6.06
C ARG A 108 0.62 0.69 -7.16
N LEU A 109 1.37 0.60 -8.24
CA LEU A 109 1.22 1.46 -9.42
C LEU A 109 0.49 0.72 -10.53
N THR A 110 -0.45 1.43 -11.18
CA THR A 110 -1.19 0.91 -12.34
C THR A 110 -1.26 2.01 -13.39
N GLN A 111 -0.90 1.70 -14.63
CA GLN A 111 -1.10 2.60 -15.76
C GLN A 111 -2.56 2.51 -16.24
N VAL A 112 -3.16 3.65 -16.52
CA VAL A 112 -4.51 3.71 -17.05
C VAL A 112 -4.48 3.81 -18.59
N THR A 113 -5.41 3.12 -19.23
CA THR A 113 -5.55 3.14 -20.70
C THR A 113 -6.02 4.51 -21.20
N PRO A 114 -5.86 4.82 -22.51
CA PRO A 114 -6.38 6.05 -23.09
C PRO A 114 -7.89 6.25 -22.87
N ALA A 115 -8.67 5.16 -22.99
CA ALA A 115 -10.12 5.22 -22.75
C ALA A 115 -10.45 5.57 -21.29
N GLN A 116 -9.77 4.94 -20.33
CA GLN A 116 -9.93 5.24 -18.91
C GLN A 116 -9.51 6.69 -18.57
N ARG A 117 -8.45 7.21 -19.21
CA ARG A 117 -8.04 8.62 -19.04
C ARG A 117 -9.15 9.58 -19.49
N THR A 118 -9.76 9.32 -20.65
CA THR A 118 -10.86 10.15 -21.17
C THR A 118 -12.06 10.13 -20.22
N GLU A 119 -12.38 8.97 -19.69
CA GLU A 119 -13.45 8.81 -18.70
C GLU A 119 -13.14 9.58 -17.41
N ILE A 120 -11.95 9.41 -16.84
CA ILE A 120 -11.52 10.13 -15.62
C ILE A 120 -11.53 11.65 -15.88
N ALA A 121 -11.02 12.12 -17.01
CA ALA A 121 -11.03 13.53 -17.36
C ALA A 121 -12.46 14.11 -17.42
N THR A 122 -13.42 13.32 -17.87
CA THR A 122 -14.84 13.71 -17.88
C THR A 122 -15.40 13.81 -16.47
N LEU A 123 -15.10 12.82 -15.61
CA LEU A 123 -15.51 12.84 -14.21
C LEU A 123 -14.88 14.01 -13.45
N VAL A 124 -13.60 14.29 -13.69
CA VAL A 124 -12.91 15.47 -13.11
C VAL A 124 -13.57 16.78 -13.54
N ARG A 125 -13.86 16.95 -14.84
CA ARG A 125 -14.58 18.15 -15.31
C ARG A 125 -15.94 18.32 -14.63
N ASN A 126 -16.68 17.23 -14.47
CA ASN A 126 -17.98 17.25 -13.78
C ASN A 126 -17.83 17.67 -12.31
N VAL A 127 -16.81 17.19 -11.61
CA VAL A 127 -16.51 17.62 -10.24
C VAL A 127 -16.13 19.10 -10.19
N MET A 128 -15.24 19.53 -11.11
CA MET A 128 -14.74 20.90 -11.13
C MET A 128 -15.78 21.93 -11.62
N SER A 129 -16.84 21.50 -12.33
CA SER A 129 -17.91 22.37 -12.81
C SER A 129 -18.95 22.68 -11.74
N VAL A 130 -18.99 21.95 -10.66
CA VAL A 130 -19.94 22.19 -9.59
C VAL A 130 -19.50 23.42 -8.80
N THR A 131 -20.17 24.52 -9.06
CA THR A 131 -20.03 25.76 -8.31
C THR A 131 -21.05 25.78 -7.19
N GLY A 132 -20.58 25.85 -5.94
CA GLY A 132 -21.43 25.88 -4.76
C GLY A 132 -21.16 24.68 -3.84
N ALA A 133 -21.76 24.71 -2.67
CA ALA A 133 -21.50 23.84 -1.53
C ALA A 133 -21.76 22.34 -1.75
N LEU A 134 -21.08 21.71 -2.69
CA LEU A 134 -20.90 20.26 -2.67
C LEU A 134 -19.83 19.85 -1.63
N GLY A 135 -19.32 20.79 -0.88
CA GLY A 135 -18.44 20.56 0.25
C GLY A 135 -19.16 20.24 1.55
N GLY A 136 -20.47 20.03 1.52
CA GLY A 136 -21.20 19.55 2.69
C GLY A 136 -20.96 18.06 2.90
N ASP A 137 -20.65 17.67 4.15
CA ASP A 137 -20.90 16.33 4.60
C ASP A 137 -22.36 16.02 4.29
N THR A 138 -22.63 15.14 3.34
CA THR A 138 -23.94 14.55 3.26
C THR A 138 -24.05 13.62 4.47
N GLU A 139 -24.88 13.96 5.42
CA GLU A 139 -25.18 13.14 6.60
C GLU A 139 -25.93 11.84 6.24
N ASP A 140 -26.05 11.53 4.95
CA ASP A 140 -26.62 10.28 4.49
C ASP A 140 -25.78 9.14 5.01
N ALA A 141 -26.15 8.66 6.19
CA ALA A 141 -25.56 7.51 6.82
C ALA A 141 -25.90 6.29 5.96
N CYS A 142 -24.94 5.80 5.20
CA CYS A 142 -25.10 4.51 4.55
C CYS A 142 -24.71 3.35 5.50
N GLY A 143 -25.19 3.40 6.72
CA GLY A 143 -24.96 2.38 7.70
C GLY A 143 -23.48 2.04 7.90
N ASN A 144 -23.07 0.83 7.51
CA ASN A 144 -21.67 0.37 7.56
C ASN A 144 -20.87 0.72 6.28
N GLY A 145 -21.33 1.71 5.49
CA GLY A 145 -20.70 2.10 4.24
C GLY A 145 -19.34 2.77 4.42
N GLU A 146 -18.57 2.77 3.34
CA GLU A 146 -17.26 3.46 3.32
C GLU A 146 -17.44 4.97 3.25
N ARG A 147 -16.60 5.69 3.99
CA ARG A 147 -16.44 7.14 3.88
C ARG A 147 -15.36 7.46 2.86
N ALA A 148 -15.50 8.60 2.17
CA ALA A 148 -14.47 9.09 1.28
C ALA A 148 -14.13 10.56 1.55
N TYR A 149 -12.86 10.89 1.43
CA TYR A 149 -12.37 12.25 1.28
C TYR A 149 -11.68 12.37 -0.07
N ILE A 150 -12.20 13.27 -0.91
CA ILE A 150 -11.85 13.38 -2.32
C ILE A 150 -11.23 14.75 -2.54
N GLU A 151 -10.04 14.79 -3.10
CA GLU A 151 -9.31 16.00 -3.45
C GLU A 151 -9.06 15.99 -4.96
N VAL A 152 -9.35 17.10 -5.62
CA VAL A 152 -9.18 17.25 -7.06
C VAL A 152 -8.44 18.56 -7.34
N SER A 153 -7.39 18.47 -8.15
CA SER A 153 -6.67 19.61 -8.70
C SER A 153 -6.68 19.53 -10.21
N SER A 154 -7.14 20.58 -10.88
CA SER A 154 -7.12 20.68 -12.34
C SER A 154 -7.16 22.13 -12.79
N ALA A 155 -6.43 22.47 -13.84
CA ALA A 155 -6.35 23.81 -14.43
C ALA A 155 -6.05 24.91 -13.40
N GLY A 156 -5.12 24.66 -12.48
CA GLY A 156 -4.70 25.61 -11.44
C GLY A 156 -5.73 25.83 -10.32
N ARG A 157 -6.85 25.10 -10.32
CA ARG A 157 -7.86 25.13 -9.26
C ARG A 157 -7.84 23.83 -8.47
N ALA A 158 -8.16 23.90 -7.17
CA ALA A 158 -8.27 22.74 -6.32
C ALA A 158 -9.55 22.79 -5.49
N THR A 159 -10.13 21.61 -5.25
CA THR A 159 -11.34 21.46 -4.42
C THR A 159 -11.29 20.15 -3.65
N SER A 160 -12.08 20.05 -2.59
CA SER A 160 -12.20 18.82 -1.80
C SER A 160 -13.63 18.58 -1.33
N PHE A 161 -13.96 17.32 -1.12
CA PHE A 161 -15.28 16.85 -0.71
C PHE A 161 -15.12 15.74 0.33
N ALA A 162 -15.90 15.83 1.41
CA ALA A 162 -16.08 14.72 2.32
C ALA A 162 -17.42 14.03 2.03
N ARG A 163 -17.45 12.71 2.11
CA ARG A 163 -18.63 11.88 1.93
C ARG A 163 -18.69 10.82 3.03
N ASN A 164 -19.76 10.80 3.79
CA ASN A 164 -20.01 9.77 4.79
C ASN A 164 -20.43 8.44 4.13
N CYS A 165 -20.80 8.48 2.86
CA CYS A 165 -21.14 7.34 2.05
C CYS A 165 -20.57 7.51 0.65
N VAL A 166 -19.81 6.53 0.18
CA VAL A 166 -19.31 6.51 -1.20
C VAL A 166 -20.41 5.95 -2.10
N ALA A 167 -21.12 6.83 -2.78
CA ALA A 167 -22.21 6.44 -3.67
C ALA A 167 -22.11 7.21 -5.01
N ALA A 168 -22.74 6.66 -6.06
CA ALA A 168 -22.77 7.28 -7.39
C ALA A 168 -23.77 8.45 -7.52
N THR A 169 -24.24 8.98 -6.41
CA THR A 169 -25.32 10.00 -6.38
C THR A 169 -24.87 11.36 -6.91
N ASP A 170 -23.59 11.69 -6.75
CA ASP A 170 -23.01 12.96 -7.22
C ASP A 170 -21.71 12.75 -8.04
N ALA A 171 -21.18 13.85 -8.57
CA ALA A 171 -19.98 13.81 -9.41
C ALA A 171 -18.73 13.31 -8.63
N ALA A 172 -18.59 13.74 -7.37
CA ALA A 172 -17.43 13.38 -6.53
C ALA A 172 -17.50 11.89 -6.14
N GLY A 173 -18.68 11.40 -5.76
CA GLY A 173 -18.90 9.98 -5.46
C GLY A 173 -18.63 9.08 -6.67
N ARG A 174 -19.13 9.46 -7.85
CA ARG A 174 -18.83 8.71 -9.10
C ARG A 174 -17.34 8.66 -9.41
N LEU A 175 -16.63 9.77 -9.23
CA LEU A 175 -15.17 9.81 -9.43
C LEU A 175 -14.45 8.88 -8.43
N ALA A 176 -14.83 8.94 -7.15
CA ALA A 176 -14.23 8.10 -6.11
C ALA A 176 -14.47 6.60 -6.37
N LEU A 177 -15.70 6.20 -6.72
CA LEU A 177 -16.03 4.82 -7.09
C LEU A 177 -15.24 4.35 -8.29
N ARG A 178 -15.16 5.16 -9.34
CA ARG A 178 -14.44 4.77 -10.55
C ARG A 178 -12.95 4.59 -10.32
N LEU A 179 -12.32 5.49 -9.59
CA LEU A 179 -10.91 5.34 -9.21
C LEU A 179 -10.70 4.11 -8.32
N SER A 180 -11.64 3.81 -7.43
CA SER A 180 -11.63 2.62 -6.59
C SER A 180 -11.68 1.33 -7.40
N GLU A 181 -12.55 1.26 -8.39
CA GLU A 181 -12.66 0.12 -9.33
C GLU A 181 -11.36 -0.08 -10.12
N LEU A 182 -10.83 1.00 -10.71
CA LEU A 182 -9.58 0.95 -11.49
C LEU A 182 -8.37 0.59 -10.61
N ALA A 183 -8.39 1.00 -9.36
CA ALA A 183 -7.38 0.64 -8.37
C ALA A 183 -7.45 -0.84 -7.94
N GLY A 184 -8.52 -1.55 -8.29
CA GLY A 184 -8.77 -2.92 -7.87
C GLY A 184 -8.98 -2.98 -6.36
N SER A 185 -10.09 -2.40 -5.88
CA SER A 185 -10.46 -2.48 -4.46
C SER A 185 -10.78 -3.92 -4.11
N ARG A 186 -9.96 -4.52 -3.22
CA ARG A 186 -10.27 -5.82 -2.63
C ARG A 186 -10.81 -5.60 -1.23
N SER A 187 -11.79 -6.40 -0.82
CA SER A 187 -12.23 -6.46 0.57
C SER A 187 -11.09 -6.95 1.48
N GLU A 188 -11.22 -6.72 2.78
CA GLU A 188 -10.24 -7.22 3.77
C GLU A 188 -10.08 -8.75 3.66
N GLU A 189 -11.21 -9.46 3.49
CA GLU A 189 -11.19 -10.91 3.32
C GLU A 189 -10.46 -11.36 2.04
N GLU A 190 -10.63 -10.64 0.94
CA GLU A 190 -9.91 -10.93 -0.31
C GLU A 190 -8.42 -10.67 -0.19
N LEU A 191 -8.02 -9.61 0.53
CA LEU A 191 -6.62 -9.32 0.81
C LEU A 191 -6.01 -10.39 1.72
N ALA A 192 -6.71 -10.78 2.79
CA ALA A 192 -6.25 -11.82 3.69
C ALA A 192 -6.14 -13.18 2.98
N ARG A 193 -7.13 -13.55 2.16
CA ARG A 193 -7.06 -14.78 1.35
C ARG A 193 -5.91 -14.77 0.36
N ALA A 194 -5.67 -13.64 -0.32
CA ALA A 194 -4.55 -13.52 -1.25
C ALA A 194 -3.20 -13.65 -0.54
N ALA A 195 -3.03 -12.99 0.62
CA ALA A 195 -1.81 -13.09 1.40
C ALA A 195 -1.58 -14.49 1.97
N VAL A 196 -2.63 -15.20 2.41
CA VAL A 196 -2.53 -16.61 2.82
C VAL A 196 -2.12 -17.49 1.64
N ALA A 197 -2.68 -17.27 0.44
CA ALA A 197 -2.28 -18.00 -0.75
C ALA A 197 -0.80 -17.80 -1.09
N GLU A 198 -0.30 -16.55 -1.03
CA GLU A 198 1.11 -16.22 -1.23
C GLU A 198 2.03 -16.92 -0.21
N LEU A 199 1.63 -16.97 1.08
CA LEU A 199 2.37 -17.69 2.11
C LEU A 199 2.44 -19.21 1.82
N LEU A 200 1.31 -19.81 1.47
CA LEU A 200 1.26 -21.24 1.15
C LEU A 200 2.10 -21.57 -0.11
N ASP A 201 2.10 -20.69 -1.11
CA ASP A 201 2.91 -20.85 -2.32
C ASP A 201 4.40 -20.69 -2.00
N ALA A 202 4.79 -19.74 -1.16
CA ALA A 202 6.16 -19.59 -0.69
C ALA A 202 6.64 -20.82 0.10
N ASP A 203 5.79 -21.38 0.96
CA ASP A 203 6.11 -22.57 1.74
C ASP A 203 6.22 -23.82 0.85
N ARG A 204 5.36 -23.98 -0.16
CA ARG A 204 5.50 -25.02 -1.20
C ARG A 204 6.79 -24.88 -1.99
N ALA A 205 7.15 -23.63 -2.39
CA ALA A 205 8.40 -23.38 -3.09
C ALA A 205 9.62 -23.69 -2.21
N PHE A 206 9.53 -23.40 -0.91
CA PHE A 206 10.54 -23.78 0.08
C PHE A 206 10.70 -25.30 0.15
N ASN A 207 9.61 -26.06 0.27
CA ASN A 207 9.65 -27.52 0.21
C ASN A 207 10.26 -28.03 -1.11
N ALA A 208 9.81 -27.49 -2.26
CA ALA A 208 10.35 -27.89 -3.56
C ALA A 208 11.87 -27.65 -3.66
N LYS A 209 12.37 -26.55 -3.11
CA LYS A 209 13.81 -26.28 -3.02
C LYS A 209 14.52 -27.31 -2.12
N ALA A 210 13.90 -27.71 -1.00
CA ALA A 210 14.47 -28.74 -0.14
C ALA A 210 14.59 -30.11 -0.84
N GLN A 211 13.62 -30.42 -1.71
CA GLN A 211 13.69 -31.66 -2.51
C GLN A 211 14.73 -31.60 -3.64
N ALA A 212 14.93 -30.40 -4.24
CA ALA A 212 15.85 -30.21 -5.37
C ALA A 212 17.31 -30.03 -4.92
N ASP A 213 17.55 -29.17 -3.93
CA ASP A 213 18.88 -28.69 -3.56
C ASP A 213 19.32 -29.20 -2.17
N GLY A 214 18.45 -29.92 -1.48
CA GLY A 214 18.67 -30.39 -0.12
C GLY A 214 18.16 -29.44 0.97
N VAL A 215 17.91 -30.03 2.15
CA VAL A 215 17.31 -29.33 3.29
C VAL A 215 18.16 -28.13 3.75
N ALA A 216 19.48 -28.31 3.89
CA ALA A 216 20.39 -27.27 4.33
C ALA A 216 20.37 -26.03 3.40
N ALA A 217 20.42 -26.27 2.09
CA ALA A 217 20.38 -25.20 1.08
C ALA A 217 19.03 -24.45 1.10
N ALA A 218 17.93 -25.19 1.23
CA ALA A 218 16.60 -24.60 1.29
C ALA A 218 16.42 -23.73 2.54
N PHE A 219 16.74 -24.23 3.73
CA PHE A 219 16.62 -23.48 4.97
C PHE A 219 17.53 -22.24 4.98
N SER A 220 18.75 -22.34 4.47
CA SER A 220 19.65 -21.20 4.31
C SER A 220 19.07 -20.14 3.37
N ALA A 221 18.45 -20.52 2.26
CA ALA A 221 17.91 -19.60 1.27
C ALA A 221 16.66 -18.85 1.77
N TYR A 222 15.82 -19.52 2.55
CA TYR A 222 14.56 -18.93 3.03
C TYR A 222 14.66 -18.26 4.41
N ALA A 223 15.73 -18.50 5.16
CA ALA A 223 15.96 -17.83 6.44
C ALA A 223 16.28 -16.35 6.23
N ALA A 224 15.57 -15.48 6.96
CA ALA A 224 15.92 -14.06 7.08
C ALA A 224 17.22 -13.88 7.87
N GLU A 225 17.85 -12.70 7.77
CA GLU A 225 19.09 -12.39 8.52
C GLU A 225 18.87 -12.41 10.04
N ASP A 226 17.66 -12.14 10.50
CA ASP A 226 17.22 -12.14 11.91
C ASP A 226 16.33 -13.37 12.24
N ALA A 227 16.33 -14.41 11.40
CA ALA A 227 15.49 -15.59 11.60
C ALA A 227 15.74 -16.24 12.98
N LEU A 228 14.66 -16.75 13.57
CA LEU A 228 14.71 -17.57 14.77
C LEU A 228 14.16 -18.97 14.46
N MET A 229 14.98 -20.00 14.64
CA MET A 229 14.54 -21.38 14.54
C MET A 229 14.51 -21.98 15.95
N LEU A 230 13.30 -22.27 16.41
CA LEU A 230 13.07 -22.90 17.71
C LEU A 230 13.08 -24.41 17.57
N THR A 231 13.89 -25.08 18.37
CA THR A 231 13.90 -26.54 18.51
C THR A 231 13.68 -26.92 19.97
N SER A 232 13.49 -28.20 20.24
CA SER A 232 13.29 -28.69 21.62
C SER A 232 14.52 -28.49 22.52
N SER A 233 15.71 -28.34 21.95
CA SER A 233 16.97 -28.29 22.71
C SER A 233 17.62 -26.87 22.69
N GLU A 234 17.46 -26.12 21.63
CA GLU A 234 18.13 -24.83 21.47
C GLU A 234 17.43 -23.94 20.43
N THR A 235 17.80 -22.66 20.41
CA THR A 235 17.36 -21.69 19.43
C THR A 235 18.50 -21.34 18.48
N ALA A 236 18.33 -21.52 17.19
CA ALA A 236 19.25 -20.99 16.17
C ALA A 236 18.82 -19.59 15.76
N THR A 237 19.78 -18.67 15.70
CA THR A 237 19.54 -17.25 15.40
C THR A 237 20.24 -16.84 14.14
N GLY A 238 19.51 -16.12 13.28
CA GLY A 238 19.99 -15.61 12.01
C GLY A 238 20.18 -16.71 10.96
N ARG A 239 20.36 -16.28 9.72
CA ARG A 239 20.56 -17.18 8.58
C ARG A 239 21.72 -18.16 8.81
N ALA A 240 22.85 -17.67 9.34
CA ALA A 240 24.02 -18.51 9.60
C ALA A 240 23.76 -19.56 10.69
N GLY A 241 23.03 -19.20 11.76
CA GLY A 241 22.63 -20.12 12.81
C GLY A 241 21.69 -21.21 12.30
N VAL A 242 20.71 -20.82 11.47
CA VAL A 242 19.80 -21.77 10.81
C VAL A 242 20.57 -22.72 9.89
N ALA A 243 21.49 -22.22 9.06
CA ALA A 243 22.32 -23.06 8.18
C ALA A 243 23.18 -24.06 8.97
N ALA A 244 23.76 -23.63 10.10
CA ALA A 244 24.59 -24.45 10.95
C ALA A 244 23.84 -25.69 11.52
N ARG A 245 22.51 -25.56 11.75
CA ARG A 245 21.66 -26.67 12.22
C ARG A 245 21.62 -27.85 11.25
N PHE A 246 21.83 -27.60 9.98
CA PHE A 246 21.74 -28.61 8.92
C PHE A 246 23.10 -29.04 8.36
N GLN A 247 24.23 -28.60 8.97
CA GLN A 247 25.58 -28.96 8.51
C GLN A 247 25.82 -30.46 8.51
N ASN A 248 25.25 -31.17 9.50
CA ASN A 248 25.39 -32.62 9.65
C ASN A 248 24.12 -33.36 9.22
N TRP A 249 23.30 -32.74 8.35
CA TRP A 249 22.11 -33.39 7.80
C TRP A 249 22.57 -34.64 7.00
N PRO A 250 22.03 -35.84 7.27
CA PRO A 250 22.44 -37.03 6.53
C PRO A 250 22.18 -36.88 5.03
N GLU A 251 23.14 -37.29 4.19
CA GLU A 251 23.10 -37.05 2.74
C GLU A 251 21.87 -37.69 2.09
N ASP A 252 21.48 -38.87 2.52
CA ASP A 252 20.31 -39.59 1.97
C ASP A 252 19.01 -39.35 2.75
N ALA A 253 19.03 -38.50 3.80
CA ALA A 253 17.82 -38.17 4.54
C ALA A 253 17.01 -37.12 3.80
N ARG A 254 15.68 -37.24 3.85
CA ARG A 254 14.74 -36.31 3.23
C ARG A 254 13.76 -35.80 4.25
N LEU A 255 13.45 -34.50 4.13
CA LEU A 255 12.37 -33.86 4.86
C LEU A 255 11.43 -33.27 3.83
N GLU A 256 10.22 -33.77 3.79
CA GLU A 256 9.16 -33.29 2.93
C GLU A 256 8.03 -32.74 3.79
N TRP A 257 7.40 -31.63 3.39
CA TRP A 257 6.24 -31.10 4.09
C TRP A 257 5.21 -30.56 3.12
N ILE A 258 3.96 -30.55 3.58
CA ILE A 258 2.82 -30.08 2.80
C ILE A 258 2.11 -29.02 3.63
N PRO A 259 2.21 -27.74 3.28
CA PRO A 259 1.45 -26.69 3.95
C PRO A 259 -0.04 -26.85 3.63
N GLN A 260 -0.87 -26.83 4.66
CA GLN A 260 -2.31 -27.06 4.56
C GLN A 260 -3.12 -25.78 4.76
N THR A 261 -2.69 -24.94 5.69
CA THR A 261 -3.37 -23.71 6.03
C THR A 261 -2.40 -22.64 6.49
N GLY A 262 -2.86 -21.40 6.56
CA GLY A 262 -2.08 -20.29 7.06
C GLY A 262 -3.00 -19.17 7.54
N ARG A 263 -2.41 -18.21 8.21
CA ARG A 263 -3.06 -16.95 8.60
C ARG A 263 -2.10 -15.79 8.45
N VAL A 264 -2.66 -14.62 8.28
CA VAL A 264 -1.92 -13.34 8.27
C VAL A 264 -2.43 -12.44 9.37
N SER A 265 -1.56 -11.57 9.86
CA SER A 265 -1.93 -10.48 10.76
C SER A 265 -2.90 -9.52 10.06
N ALA A 266 -3.64 -8.74 10.85
CA ALA A 266 -4.50 -7.71 10.31
C ALA A 266 -3.75 -6.64 9.49
N ARG A 267 -2.45 -6.50 9.67
CA ARG A 267 -1.59 -5.58 8.91
C ARG A 267 -0.98 -6.20 7.65
N GLY A 268 -1.05 -7.53 7.49
CA GLY A 268 -0.37 -8.24 6.41
C GLY A 268 1.17 -8.24 6.52
N ASP A 269 1.72 -7.83 7.66
CA ASP A 269 3.15 -7.74 7.93
C ASP A 269 3.74 -9.00 8.56
N MET A 270 2.89 -9.90 9.01
CA MET A 270 3.26 -11.19 9.59
C MET A 270 2.27 -12.26 9.13
N GLY A 271 2.78 -13.47 8.95
CA GLY A 271 1.94 -14.62 8.67
C GLY A 271 2.62 -15.90 9.12
N TRP A 272 1.85 -16.99 9.19
CA TRP A 272 2.34 -18.31 9.46
C TRP A 272 1.57 -19.34 8.64
N THR A 273 2.23 -20.44 8.37
CA THR A 273 1.65 -21.62 7.75
C THR A 273 1.68 -22.80 8.72
N TRP A 274 0.81 -23.75 8.51
CA TRP A 274 0.77 -25.00 9.22
C TRP A 274 0.49 -26.16 8.25
N GLY A 275 1.11 -27.30 8.50
CA GLY A 275 0.96 -28.46 7.63
C GLY A 275 1.50 -29.74 8.28
N THR A 276 1.66 -30.76 7.48
CA THR A 276 2.26 -32.04 7.86
C THR A 276 3.66 -32.17 7.28
N SER A 277 4.54 -32.87 7.97
CA SER A 277 5.89 -33.21 7.48
C SER A 277 6.16 -34.70 7.57
N THR A 278 7.02 -35.16 6.70
CA THR A 278 7.53 -36.55 6.72
C THR A 278 9.05 -36.51 6.64
N TYR A 279 9.69 -37.08 7.63
CA TYR A 279 11.12 -37.36 7.60
C TYR A 279 11.37 -38.79 7.09
N THR A 280 12.25 -38.94 6.12
CA THR A 280 12.74 -40.25 5.65
C THR A 280 14.22 -40.33 5.99
N ALA A 281 14.56 -41.29 6.83
CA ALA A 281 15.94 -41.60 7.21
C ALA A 281 16.72 -42.24 6.06
N PRO A 282 18.07 -42.29 6.12
CA PRO A 282 18.90 -42.96 5.08
C PRO A 282 18.58 -44.44 4.86
N ASP A 283 18.08 -45.15 5.88
CA ASP A 283 17.64 -46.54 5.80
C ASP A 283 16.23 -46.71 5.21
N GLY A 284 15.58 -45.62 4.79
CA GLY A 284 14.23 -45.60 4.25
C GLY A 284 13.11 -45.56 5.31
N THR A 285 13.44 -45.54 6.60
CA THR A 285 12.45 -45.43 7.67
C THR A 285 11.76 -44.04 7.59
N ARG A 286 10.43 -44.02 7.63
CA ARG A 286 9.61 -42.81 7.55
C ARG A 286 8.95 -42.50 8.88
N THR A 287 9.01 -41.21 9.27
CA THR A 287 8.35 -40.67 10.46
C THR A 287 7.55 -39.43 10.03
N ALA A 288 6.26 -39.37 10.41
CA ALA A 288 5.34 -38.23 10.14
C ALA A 288 5.11 -37.41 11.40
#